data_17924738b509afdaba86b18810f85130
#
_entry.id   17924738b509afdaba86b18810f85130
#
_cell.length_a   1.000
_cell.length_b   1.000
_cell.length_c   1.000
_cell.angle_alpha   90.00
_cell.angle_beta   90.00
_cell.angle_gamma   90.00
#
_symmetry.space_group_name_H-M   'P 1'
#
loop_
_entity.id
_entity.type
_entity.pdbx_description
1 polymer ?
#
loop_
_entity_poly.entity_id
_entity_poly.type
_entity_poly.pdbx_seq_one_letter_code
_entity_poly.pdbx_strand_id
1 'polypeptide(L)' 'MTDDERKEAEEILYRSVHIANKFGPLILDDADNSGGTAATSAAILMSSYCAAMGMTLHDTMELLMSVHKQTMAMERDL' A
#
# COMPACT_ATOMS: atom_id res chain seq x y z
N MET A 1 10.91 -3.74 19.39
CA MET A 1 10.94 -2.52 18.56
C MET A 1 11.29 -1.31 19.41
N THR A 2 12.30 -0.56 19.02
CA THR A 2 12.70 0.66 19.73
C THR A 2 11.73 1.80 19.40
N ASP A 3 11.79 2.88 20.18
CA ASP A 3 10.97 4.06 19.92
C ASP A 3 11.32 4.70 18.57
N ASP A 4 12.59 4.70 18.19
CA ASP A 4 13.04 5.25 16.90
C ASP A 4 12.52 4.42 15.73
N GLU A 5 12.54 3.08 15.84
CA GLU A 5 12.01 2.19 14.82
C GLU A 5 10.50 2.37 14.65
N ARG A 6 9.78 2.56 15.77
CA ARG A 6 8.33 2.79 15.73
C ARG A 6 8.00 4.11 15.06
N LYS A 7 8.75 5.17 15.35
CA LYS A 7 8.56 6.47 14.71
C LYS A 7 8.81 6.40 13.21
N GLU A 8 9.86 5.67 12.81
CA GLU A 8 10.17 5.46 11.39
C GLU A 8 9.04 4.73 10.68
N ALA A 9 8.51 3.68 11.30
CA ALA A 9 7.39 2.92 10.74
C ALA A 9 6.12 3.79 10.62
N GLU A 10 5.84 4.61 11.63
CA GLU A 10 4.70 5.53 11.61
C GLU A 10 4.84 6.58 10.51
N GLU A 11 6.05 7.14 10.32
CA GLU A 11 6.32 8.09 9.24
C GLU A 11 6.10 7.47 7.86
N ILE A 12 6.61 6.26 7.66
CA ILE A 12 6.43 5.55 6.39
C ILE A 12 4.94 5.34 6.12
N LEU A 13 4.19 4.88 7.12
CA LEU A 13 2.76 4.66 6.99
C LEU A 13 2.03 5.96 6.66
N TYR A 14 2.31 7.02 7.39
CA TYR A 14 1.66 8.31 7.21
C TYR A 14 1.90 8.88 5.81
N ARG A 15 3.15 8.85 5.36
CA ARG A 15 3.51 9.31 4.01
C ARG A 15 2.89 8.44 2.94
N SER A 16 2.83 7.14 3.17
CA SER A 16 2.24 6.18 2.23
C SER A 16 0.75 6.40 2.06
N VAL A 17 0.03 6.67 3.16
CA VAL A 17 -1.41 7.00 3.10
C VAL A 17 -1.63 8.28 2.30
N HIS A 18 -0.80 9.29 2.53
CA HIS A 18 -0.88 10.55 1.79
C HIS A 18 -0.69 10.33 0.28
N ILE A 19 0.32 9.54 -0.09
CA ILE A 19 0.59 9.20 -1.50
C ILE A 19 -0.58 8.42 -2.10
N ALA A 20 -1.09 7.43 -1.37
CA ALA A 20 -2.22 6.62 -1.84
C ALA A 20 -3.46 7.49 -2.07
N ASN A 21 -3.75 8.41 -1.16
CA ASN A 21 -4.88 9.33 -1.29
C ASN A 21 -4.73 10.29 -2.47
N LYS A 22 -3.50 10.65 -2.81
CA LYS A 22 -3.20 11.53 -3.93
C LYS A 22 -3.33 10.81 -5.28
N PHE A 23 -2.79 9.60 -5.38
CA PHE A 23 -2.69 8.88 -6.65
C PHE A 23 -3.78 7.85 -6.87
N GLY A 24 -4.44 7.38 -5.81
CA GLY A 24 -5.52 6.42 -5.93
C GLY A 24 -6.63 6.85 -6.89
N PRO A 25 -7.18 8.07 -6.73
CA PRO A 25 -8.20 8.56 -7.66
C PRO A 25 -7.72 8.68 -9.11
N LEU A 26 -6.43 9.01 -9.32
CA LEU A 26 -5.86 9.11 -10.66
C LEU A 26 -5.76 7.73 -11.33
N ILE A 27 -5.38 6.71 -10.56
CA ILE A 27 -5.32 5.33 -11.06
C ILE A 27 -6.72 4.85 -11.45
N LEU A 28 -7.71 5.14 -10.61
CA LEU A 28 -9.09 4.74 -10.88
C LEU A 28 -9.66 5.46 -12.10
N ASP A 29 -9.33 6.74 -12.27
CA ASP A 29 -9.74 7.52 -13.43
C ASP A 29 -9.15 6.94 -14.71
N ASP A 30 -7.84 6.66 -14.73
CA ASP A 30 -7.18 6.04 -15.88
C ASP A 30 -7.71 4.63 -16.18
N ALA A 31 -8.24 3.95 -15.17
CA ALA A 31 -8.85 2.63 -15.31
C ALA A 31 -10.34 2.69 -15.72
N ASP A 32 -10.84 3.87 -16.08
CA ASP A 32 -12.25 4.11 -16.43
C ASP A 32 -13.22 3.63 -15.33
N ASN A 33 -12.84 3.85 -14.08
CA ASN A 33 -13.58 3.43 -12.88
C ASN A 33 -13.72 1.90 -12.72
N SER A 34 -12.88 1.13 -13.42
CA SER A 34 -12.81 -0.32 -13.22
C SER A 34 -11.98 -0.64 -11.99
N GLY A 35 -12.64 -1.09 -10.92
CA GLY A 35 -11.96 -1.49 -9.70
C GLY A 35 -10.96 -2.62 -9.92
N GLY A 36 -11.31 -3.60 -10.77
CA GLY A 36 -10.41 -4.70 -11.11
C GLY A 36 -9.15 -4.24 -11.82
N THR A 37 -9.29 -3.33 -12.79
CA THR A 37 -8.14 -2.77 -13.51
C THR A 37 -7.28 -1.95 -12.57
N ALA A 38 -7.88 -1.12 -11.74
CA ALA A 38 -7.16 -0.29 -10.78
C ALA A 38 -6.38 -1.15 -9.76
N ALA A 39 -7.03 -2.17 -9.21
CA ALA A 39 -6.42 -3.06 -8.23
C ALA A 39 -5.24 -3.84 -8.84
N THR A 40 -5.42 -4.35 -10.06
CA THR A 40 -4.36 -5.08 -10.77
C THR A 40 -3.17 -4.16 -11.07
N SER A 41 -3.43 -2.93 -11.49
CA SER A 41 -2.39 -1.93 -11.75
C SER A 41 -1.59 -1.62 -10.48
N ALA A 42 -2.28 -1.43 -9.36
CA ALA A 42 -1.64 -1.18 -8.08
C ALA A 42 -0.80 -2.38 -7.63
N ALA A 43 -1.29 -3.59 -7.84
CA ALA A 43 -0.56 -4.81 -7.51
C ALA A 43 0.71 -4.95 -8.34
N ILE A 44 0.66 -4.59 -9.63
CA ILE A 44 1.84 -4.60 -10.50
C ILE A 44 2.88 -3.61 -9.98
N LEU A 45 2.46 -2.40 -9.63
CA LEU A 45 3.37 -1.40 -9.07
C LEU A 45 4.00 -1.88 -7.76
N MET A 46 3.19 -2.42 -6.86
CA MET A 46 3.67 -2.96 -5.58
C MET A 46 4.70 -4.06 -5.81
N SER A 47 4.39 -5.00 -6.69
CA SER A 47 5.30 -6.10 -7.01
C SER A 47 6.62 -5.59 -7.57
N SER A 48 6.57 -4.59 -8.45
CA SER A 48 7.76 -3.99 -9.04
C SER A 48 8.64 -3.31 -7.98
N TYR A 49 8.05 -2.55 -7.09
CA TYR A 49 8.79 -1.90 -6.00
C TYR A 49 9.41 -2.92 -5.04
N CYS A 50 8.65 -3.94 -4.65
CA CYS A 50 9.14 -4.98 -3.76
C CYS A 50 10.31 -5.75 -4.39
N ALA A 51 10.20 -6.08 -5.68
CA ALA A 51 11.28 -6.75 -6.41
C ALA A 51 12.54 -5.88 -6.47
N ALA A 52 12.38 -4.58 -6.69
CA ALA A 52 13.51 -3.64 -6.72
C ALA A 52 14.22 -3.55 -5.35
N MET A 53 13.50 -3.78 -4.27
CA MET A 53 14.05 -3.82 -2.91
C MET A 53 14.65 -5.19 -2.55
N GLY A 54 14.59 -6.17 -3.42
CA GLY A 54 15.08 -7.51 -3.15
C GLY A 54 14.17 -8.34 -2.25
N MET A 55 12.91 -7.97 -2.12
CA MET A 55 11.96 -8.71 -1.30
C MET A 55 11.54 -10.00 -1.98
N THR A 56 11.40 -11.07 -1.17
CA THR A 56 10.87 -12.34 -1.65
C THR A 56 9.35 -12.25 -1.84
N LEU A 57 8.77 -13.24 -2.51
CA LEU A 57 7.31 -13.33 -2.62
C LEU A 57 6.66 -13.37 -1.24
N HIS A 58 7.24 -14.15 -0.31
CA HIS A 58 6.73 -14.24 1.05
C HIS A 58 6.73 -12.88 1.75
N ASP A 59 7.82 -12.12 1.65
CA ASP A 59 7.93 -10.78 2.24
C ASP A 59 6.90 -9.83 1.64
N THR A 60 6.70 -9.89 0.33
CA THR A 60 5.72 -9.08 -0.38
C THR A 60 4.30 -9.39 0.10
N MET A 61 4.00 -10.68 0.27
CA MET A 61 2.69 -11.11 0.76
C MET A 61 2.45 -10.66 2.21
N GLU A 62 3.47 -10.74 3.06
CA GLU A 62 3.37 -10.27 4.45
C GLU A 62 3.10 -8.77 4.50
N LEU A 63 3.80 -7.99 3.67
CA LEU A 63 3.57 -6.55 3.58
C LEU A 63 2.13 -6.25 3.15
N LEU A 64 1.65 -6.92 2.10
CA LEU A 64 0.29 -6.71 1.61
C LEU A 64 -0.75 -7.08 2.67
N MET A 65 -0.55 -8.18 3.38
CA MET A 65 -1.48 -8.59 4.45
C MET A 65 -1.53 -7.57 5.57
N SER A 66 -0.37 -7.03 5.97
CA SER A 66 -0.29 -6.01 7.00
C SER A 66 -1.02 -4.73 6.58
N VAL A 67 -0.78 -4.26 5.35
CA VAL A 67 -1.42 -3.06 4.82
C VAL A 67 -2.93 -3.27 4.69
N HIS A 68 -3.36 -4.45 4.23
CA HIS A 68 -4.78 -4.75 4.07
C HIS A 68 -5.50 -4.73 5.42
N LYS A 69 -4.89 -5.29 6.47
CA LYS A 69 -5.46 -5.24 7.82
C LYS A 69 -5.64 -3.81 8.31
N GLN A 70 -4.65 -2.95 8.06
CA GLN A 70 -4.73 -1.55 8.45
C GLN A 70 -5.81 -0.81 7.67
N THR A 71 -5.91 -1.06 6.37
CA THR A 71 -6.94 -0.46 5.53
C THR A 71 -8.34 -0.84 6.01
N MET A 72 -8.55 -2.11 6.34
CA MET A 72 -9.84 -2.58 6.84
C MET A 72 -10.17 -1.97 8.21
N ALA A 73 -9.18 -1.80 9.08
CA ALA A 73 -9.37 -1.16 10.38
C ALA A 73 -9.74 0.32 10.21
N MET A 74 -9.12 1.03 9.28
CA MET A 74 -9.42 2.43 8.98
C MET A 74 -10.85 2.60 8.46
N GLU A 75 -11.31 1.71 7.60
CA GLU A 75 -12.68 1.73 7.07
C GLU A 75 -13.72 1.51 8.17
N ARG A 76 -13.40 0.68 9.17
CA ARG A 76 -14.32 0.41 10.28
C ARG A 76 -14.52 1.63 11.18
N ASP A 77 -13.52 2.50 11.27
CA ASP A 77 -13.57 3.68 12.14
C ASP A 77 -14.32 4.84 11.47
N LEU A 78 -14.70 4.68 10.23
CA LEU A 78 -15.54 5.62 9.52
C LEU A 78 -17.02 5.26 9.70
#